data_eb3d2bfd5c1304f986820c4ca46e9a63
#
_entry.id   eb3d2bfd5c1304f986820c4ca46e9a63
#
_cell.length_a   1.000
_cell.length_b   1.000
_cell.length_c   1.000
_cell.angle_alpha   90.00
_cell.angle_beta   90.00
_cell.angle_gamma   90.00
#
_symmetry.space_group_name_H-M   'P 1'
#
loop_
_entity.id
_entity.type
_entity.pdbx_description
1 polymer ?
#
loop_
_entity_poly.entity_id
_entity_poly.type
_entity_poly.pdbx_seq_one_letter_code
_entity_poly.pdbx_strand_id
1 'polypeptide(L)'
;MYEMGEQLERVILAGVQTYESDDTVQSLYELRELAETAGAVTVGTIMQSRETIHPATYLGKGKLEELKELLYDLDATGVICDDELSPVQLNNLEQELECKVMDRTMVILDIFAQRAKTSEGKIQVELAQLKYRAARLVGMRASLSRLGGGIGTRGPGEKKLEMDRRLIHSRIGQLKEQLEQVQKHRELIRSQRDKSQVKVAAIVGYTNAGKSTLLNTMTQAGVLEEDQLFATLDPTTRALDLPGKQQILLTDTVGFIRKLPTDLVDSFKSTLDEVREADLLIHVVDISHPDFEEQISVVDKTIADLGAGGKPTMIVFNKIDAYTCLLYTSPSPRDGATS
;
A
#
# COMPACT_ATOMS: atom_id res chain seq x y z
N MET A 1 29.96 -22.64 10.98
CA MET A 1 28.91 -21.60 11.12
C MET A 1 28.58 -21.21 9.68
N TYR A 2 27.57 -21.86 9.07
CA TYR A 2 27.16 -21.53 7.71
C TYR A 2 26.32 -20.27 7.82
N GLU A 3 26.81 -19.16 7.26
CA GLU A 3 25.96 -18.03 6.92
C GLU A 3 24.96 -18.55 5.89
N MET A 4 23.71 -18.76 6.31
CA MET A 4 22.60 -18.88 5.39
C MET A 4 22.42 -17.48 4.79
N GLY A 5 22.99 -17.25 3.62
CA GLY A 5 22.68 -16.07 2.83
C GLY A 5 21.16 -16.00 2.68
N GLU A 6 20.56 -14.86 3.00
CA GLU A 6 19.16 -14.59 2.73
C GLU A 6 18.92 -14.90 1.25
N GLN A 7 18.25 -16.01 0.97
CA GLN A 7 17.80 -16.31 -0.40
C GLN A 7 16.74 -15.26 -0.73
N LEU A 8 17.09 -14.33 -1.61
CA LEU A 8 16.16 -13.36 -2.15
C LEU A 8 14.98 -14.11 -2.78
N GLU A 9 13.77 -13.80 -2.35
CA GLU A 9 12.55 -14.37 -2.94
C GLU A 9 12.46 -13.92 -4.41
N ARG A 10 12.44 -14.90 -5.34
CA ARG A 10 12.32 -14.67 -6.78
C ARG A 10 10.87 -14.83 -7.18
N VAL A 11 10.22 -13.77 -7.62
CA VAL A 11 8.77 -13.76 -7.80
C VAL A 11 8.37 -13.45 -9.25
N ILE A 12 7.26 -14.07 -9.68
CA ILE A 12 6.56 -13.72 -10.90
C ILE A 12 5.32 -12.91 -10.54
N LEU A 13 5.13 -11.79 -11.22
CA LEU A 13 3.95 -10.95 -11.07
C LEU A 13 2.84 -11.44 -11.99
N ALA A 14 1.61 -11.54 -11.48
CA ALA A 14 0.46 -11.98 -12.23
C ALA A 14 -0.66 -10.94 -12.18
N GLY A 15 -1.19 -10.53 -13.34
CA GLY A 15 -2.29 -9.59 -13.46
C GLY A 15 -3.39 -10.07 -14.40
N VAL A 16 -4.62 -9.64 -14.12
CA VAL A 16 -5.78 -9.87 -14.99
C VAL A 16 -6.32 -8.53 -15.45
N GLN A 17 -6.23 -8.28 -16.75
CA GLN A 17 -6.84 -7.12 -17.40
C GLN A 17 -8.31 -7.42 -17.68
N THR A 18 -9.20 -6.63 -17.11
CA THR A 18 -10.64 -6.68 -17.39
C THR A 18 -11.07 -5.48 -18.23
N TYR A 19 -12.28 -5.49 -18.76
CA TYR A 19 -12.81 -4.34 -19.50
C TYR A 19 -12.96 -3.08 -18.64
N GLU A 20 -13.04 -3.24 -17.33
CA GLU A 20 -13.14 -2.14 -16.37
C GLU A 20 -11.78 -1.59 -15.91
N SER A 21 -10.69 -2.35 -16.14
CA SER A 21 -9.32 -2.00 -15.72
C SER A 21 -8.39 -1.97 -16.94
N ASP A 22 -8.25 -0.81 -17.57
CA ASP A 22 -7.33 -0.62 -18.71
C ASP A 22 -5.88 -0.32 -18.24
N ASP A 23 -5.69 -0.09 -16.97
CA ASP A 23 -4.43 0.31 -16.31
C ASP A 23 -3.59 -0.86 -15.76
N THR A 24 -3.90 -2.12 -16.13
CA THR A 24 -3.25 -3.32 -15.56
C THR A 24 -1.73 -3.33 -15.79
N VAL A 25 -1.25 -2.80 -16.92
CA VAL A 25 0.19 -2.73 -17.20
C VAL A 25 0.88 -1.81 -16.19
N GLN A 26 0.36 -0.62 -15.97
CA GLN A 26 0.87 0.34 -14.98
C GLN A 26 0.78 -0.22 -13.56
N SER A 27 -0.33 -0.90 -13.25
CA SER A 27 -0.53 -1.56 -11.97
C SER A 27 0.54 -2.64 -11.70
N LEU A 28 0.95 -3.41 -12.72
CA LEU A 28 2.01 -4.40 -12.63
C LEU A 28 3.42 -3.76 -12.49
N TYR A 29 3.66 -2.60 -13.12
CA TYR A 29 4.91 -1.85 -12.86
C TYR A 29 4.99 -1.40 -11.41
N GLU A 30 3.92 -0.84 -10.88
CA GLU A 30 3.84 -0.44 -9.47
C GLU A 30 3.97 -1.65 -8.52
N LEU A 31 3.37 -2.81 -8.89
CA LEU A 31 3.51 -4.04 -8.11
C LEU A 31 4.95 -4.55 -8.09
N ARG A 32 5.73 -4.31 -9.15
CA ARG A 32 7.17 -4.61 -9.17
C ARG A 32 7.91 -3.77 -8.14
N GLU A 33 7.67 -2.47 -8.10
CA GLU A 33 8.30 -1.58 -7.11
C GLU A 33 7.90 -1.97 -5.68
N LEU A 34 6.64 -2.40 -5.46
CA LEU A 34 6.19 -2.94 -4.18
C LEU A 34 6.96 -4.21 -3.81
N ALA A 35 7.11 -5.16 -4.73
CA ALA A 35 7.84 -6.40 -4.50
C ALA A 35 9.31 -6.13 -4.17
N GLU A 36 9.97 -5.24 -4.90
CA GLU A 36 11.35 -4.81 -4.66
C GLU A 36 11.50 -4.11 -3.30
N THR A 37 10.54 -3.25 -2.93
CA THR A 37 10.51 -2.59 -1.62
C THR A 37 10.33 -3.60 -0.49
N ALA A 38 9.60 -4.69 -0.72
CA ALA A 38 9.44 -5.79 0.24
C ALA A 38 10.67 -6.71 0.31
N GLY A 39 11.67 -6.53 -0.57
CA GLY A 39 12.92 -7.31 -0.61
C GLY A 39 12.86 -8.52 -1.55
N ALA A 40 11.86 -8.63 -2.43
CA ALA A 40 11.78 -9.65 -3.46
C ALA A 40 12.41 -9.18 -4.78
N VAL A 41 12.80 -10.14 -5.64
CA VAL A 41 13.29 -9.87 -6.99
C VAL A 41 12.25 -10.34 -7.99
N THR A 42 11.72 -9.43 -8.79
CA THR A 42 10.80 -9.77 -9.88
C THR A 42 11.58 -10.37 -11.06
N VAL A 43 11.32 -11.64 -11.36
CA VAL A 43 12.01 -12.38 -12.44
C VAL A 43 11.13 -12.55 -13.68
N GLY A 44 9.83 -12.34 -13.59
CA GLY A 44 8.90 -12.43 -14.70
C GLY A 44 7.58 -11.72 -14.42
N THR A 45 6.81 -11.50 -15.47
CA THR A 45 5.46 -10.92 -15.38
C THR A 45 4.56 -11.64 -16.36
N ILE A 46 3.36 -12.00 -15.91
CA ILE A 46 2.34 -12.64 -16.72
C ILE A 46 1.03 -11.86 -16.63
N MET A 47 0.39 -11.63 -17.74
CA MET A 47 -0.90 -10.92 -17.82
C MET A 47 -1.89 -11.72 -18.65
N GLN A 48 -3.14 -11.68 -18.26
CA GLN A 48 -4.25 -12.28 -18.99
C GLN A 48 -5.38 -11.29 -19.16
N SER A 49 -5.84 -11.05 -20.40
CA SER A 49 -7.06 -10.30 -20.65
C SER A 49 -8.28 -11.21 -20.56
N ARG A 50 -9.29 -10.82 -19.79
CA ARG A 50 -10.55 -11.54 -19.58
C ARG A 50 -11.71 -10.58 -19.34
N GLU A 51 -12.93 -11.05 -19.56
CA GLU A 51 -14.12 -10.29 -19.17
C GLU A 51 -14.25 -10.14 -17.64
N THR A 52 -13.91 -11.22 -16.91
CA THR A 52 -13.95 -11.27 -15.44
C THR A 52 -12.81 -12.12 -14.89
N ILE A 53 -12.37 -11.79 -13.70
CA ILE A 53 -11.40 -12.58 -12.94
C ILE A 53 -11.95 -13.99 -12.70
N HIS A 54 -11.13 -15.03 -12.89
CA HIS A 54 -11.57 -16.39 -12.68
C HIS A 54 -11.85 -16.65 -11.18
N PRO A 55 -13.07 -17.09 -10.81
CA PRO A 55 -13.50 -17.14 -9.41
C PRO A 55 -12.75 -18.17 -8.55
N ALA A 56 -12.17 -19.20 -9.17
CA ALA A 56 -11.49 -20.26 -8.44
C ALA A 56 -9.96 -20.12 -8.42
N THR A 57 -9.35 -19.61 -9.48
CA THR A 57 -7.88 -19.61 -9.68
C THR A 57 -7.32 -18.28 -10.13
N TYR A 58 -8.09 -17.18 -10.07
CA TYR A 58 -7.67 -15.85 -10.54
C TYR A 58 -7.36 -15.82 -12.04
N LEU A 59 -6.49 -16.71 -12.52
CA LEU A 59 -6.15 -16.92 -13.93
C LEU A 59 -6.97 -18.08 -14.53
N GLY A 60 -7.14 -18.09 -15.84
CA GLY A 60 -7.71 -19.23 -16.56
C GLY A 60 -6.71 -20.39 -16.69
N LYS A 61 -7.19 -21.61 -16.92
CA LYS A 61 -6.38 -22.83 -16.94
C LYS A 61 -5.15 -22.76 -17.85
N GLY A 62 -5.29 -22.32 -19.10
CA GLY A 62 -4.14 -22.25 -20.02
C GLY A 62 -3.06 -21.27 -19.56
N LYS A 63 -3.48 -20.13 -18.94
CA LYS A 63 -2.54 -19.15 -18.38
C LYS A 63 -1.89 -19.65 -17.10
N LEU A 64 -2.57 -20.51 -16.35
CA LEU A 64 -2.02 -21.16 -15.16
C LEU A 64 -0.94 -22.17 -15.52
N GLU A 65 -1.12 -22.94 -16.61
CA GLU A 65 -0.07 -23.85 -17.12
C GLU A 65 1.16 -23.05 -17.59
N GLU A 66 0.97 -21.97 -18.33
CA GLU A 66 2.05 -21.07 -18.74
C GLU A 66 2.80 -20.50 -17.52
N LEU A 67 2.08 -20.14 -16.45
CA LEU A 67 2.69 -19.67 -15.20
C LEU A 67 3.52 -20.76 -14.52
N LYS A 68 3.08 -22.03 -14.55
CA LYS A 68 3.86 -23.17 -14.02
C LYS A 68 5.17 -23.36 -14.80
N GLU A 69 5.11 -23.28 -16.13
CA GLU A 69 6.30 -23.36 -16.97
C GLU A 69 7.28 -22.20 -16.65
N LEU A 70 6.77 -20.98 -16.53
CA LEU A 70 7.58 -19.81 -16.17
C LEU A 70 8.22 -19.92 -14.78
N LEU A 71 7.50 -20.49 -13.78
CA LEU A 71 8.05 -20.71 -12.45
C LEU A 71 9.27 -21.62 -12.49
N TYR A 72 9.18 -22.69 -13.29
CA TYR A 72 10.27 -23.64 -13.48
C TYR A 72 11.44 -23.02 -14.25
N ASP A 73 11.17 -22.41 -15.41
CA ASP A 73 12.19 -21.85 -16.29
C ASP A 73 12.99 -20.70 -15.67
N LEU A 74 12.33 -19.90 -14.86
CA LEU A 74 12.93 -18.74 -14.19
C LEU A 74 13.43 -19.04 -12.78
N ASP A 75 13.34 -20.29 -12.31
CA ASP A 75 13.68 -20.66 -10.94
C ASP A 75 13.04 -19.70 -9.92
N ALA A 76 11.73 -19.44 -10.12
CA ALA A 76 10.98 -18.53 -9.26
C ALA A 76 10.43 -19.29 -8.04
N THR A 77 10.47 -18.62 -6.88
CA THR A 77 10.06 -19.19 -5.58
C THR A 77 8.64 -18.86 -5.18
N GLY A 78 8.00 -17.92 -5.90
CA GLY A 78 6.64 -17.49 -5.59
C GLY A 78 5.99 -16.64 -6.67
N VAL A 79 4.70 -16.37 -6.46
CA VAL A 79 3.86 -15.54 -7.34
C VAL A 79 3.21 -14.43 -6.54
N ILE A 80 3.17 -13.23 -7.11
CA ILE A 80 2.42 -12.09 -6.54
C ILE A 80 1.32 -11.70 -7.52
N CYS A 81 0.07 -11.76 -7.08
CA CYS A 81 -1.09 -11.32 -7.85
C CYS A 81 -1.39 -9.83 -7.60
N ASP A 82 -1.75 -9.11 -8.66
CA ASP A 82 -1.99 -7.66 -8.63
C ASP A 82 -3.29 -7.27 -7.91
N ASP A 83 -4.26 -8.17 -7.86
CA ASP A 83 -5.53 -7.95 -7.19
C ASP A 83 -5.60 -8.74 -5.89
N GLU A 84 -6.48 -8.30 -4.98
CA GLU A 84 -6.75 -9.04 -3.74
C GLU A 84 -7.39 -10.39 -4.06
N LEU A 85 -6.79 -11.47 -3.55
CA LEU A 85 -7.26 -12.82 -3.77
C LEU A 85 -8.29 -13.23 -2.72
N SER A 86 -9.38 -13.85 -3.18
CA SER A 86 -10.26 -14.57 -2.27
C SER A 86 -9.52 -15.76 -1.63
N PRO A 87 -9.93 -16.20 -0.43
CA PRO A 87 -9.32 -17.35 0.23
C PRO A 87 -9.31 -18.62 -0.62
N VAL A 88 -10.32 -18.80 -1.47
CA VAL A 88 -10.44 -19.95 -2.40
C VAL A 88 -9.41 -19.83 -3.52
N GLN A 89 -9.26 -18.64 -4.12
CA GLN A 89 -8.28 -18.40 -5.17
C GLN A 89 -6.86 -18.63 -4.64
N LEU A 90 -6.53 -18.07 -3.48
CA LEU A 90 -5.22 -18.22 -2.87
C LEU A 90 -4.87 -19.70 -2.64
N ASN A 91 -5.76 -20.45 -1.97
CA ASN A 91 -5.52 -21.86 -1.69
C ASN A 91 -5.42 -22.73 -2.95
N ASN A 92 -6.25 -22.47 -3.95
CA ASN A 92 -6.19 -23.20 -5.21
C ASN A 92 -4.91 -22.89 -5.99
N LEU A 93 -4.48 -21.62 -6.01
CA LEU A 93 -3.22 -21.23 -6.65
C LEU A 93 -2.02 -21.88 -5.95
N GLU A 94 -1.95 -21.85 -4.63
CA GLU A 94 -0.86 -22.48 -3.86
C GLU A 94 -0.80 -23.99 -4.11
N GLN A 95 -1.96 -24.67 -4.19
CA GLN A 95 -2.02 -26.09 -4.48
C GLN A 95 -1.63 -26.43 -5.93
N GLU A 96 -2.05 -25.62 -6.89
CA GLU A 96 -1.76 -25.83 -8.30
C GLU A 96 -0.31 -25.49 -8.67
N LEU A 97 0.24 -24.42 -8.08
CA LEU A 97 1.58 -23.92 -8.39
C LEU A 97 2.67 -24.50 -7.50
N GLU A 98 2.30 -25.17 -6.40
CA GLU A 98 3.22 -25.72 -5.39
C GLU A 98 4.26 -24.71 -4.88
N CYS A 99 3.93 -23.43 -4.87
CA CYS A 99 4.78 -22.35 -4.43
C CYS A 99 4.02 -21.35 -3.56
N LYS A 100 4.75 -20.41 -2.92
CA LYS A 100 4.16 -19.29 -2.16
C LYS A 100 3.39 -18.37 -3.10
N VAL A 101 2.15 -18.10 -2.78
CA VAL A 101 1.31 -17.11 -3.49
C VAL A 101 0.97 -15.98 -2.56
N MET A 102 1.18 -14.76 -3.02
CA MET A 102 0.83 -13.54 -2.33
C MET A 102 -0.07 -12.68 -3.22
N ASP A 103 -0.79 -11.77 -2.63
CA ASP A 103 -1.47 -10.71 -3.34
C ASP A 103 -0.90 -9.33 -2.97
N ARG A 104 -1.33 -8.31 -3.69
CA ARG A 104 -0.90 -6.92 -3.48
C ARG A 104 -1.06 -6.49 -2.01
N THR A 105 -2.17 -6.87 -1.37
CA THR A 105 -2.46 -6.54 0.03
C THR A 105 -1.42 -7.13 0.99
N MET A 106 -1.01 -8.39 0.78
CA MET A 106 0.04 -9.01 1.59
C MET A 106 1.37 -8.28 1.45
N VAL A 107 1.77 -7.93 0.23
CA VAL A 107 3.04 -7.21 -0.02
C VAL A 107 3.04 -5.85 0.68
N ILE A 108 1.95 -5.08 0.58
CA ILE A 108 1.81 -3.80 1.27
C ILE A 108 1.89 -3.97 2.79
N LEU A 109 1.23 -5.00 3.34
CA LEU A 109 1.30 -5.31 4.78
C LEU A 109 2.70 -5.70 5.24
N ASP A 110 3.47 -6.41 4.42
CA ASP A 110 4.85 -6.78 4.72
C ASP A 110 5.77 -5.54 4.72
N ILE A 111 5.60 -4.63 3.75
CA ILE A 111 6.32 -3.34 3.74
C ILE A 111 5.98 -2.54 5.00
N PHE A 112 4.71 -2.45 5.37
CA PHE A 112 4.29 -1.74 6.57
C PHE A 112 4.85 -2.36 7.86
N ALA A 113 4.94 -3.69 7.93
CA ALA A 113 5.54 -4.36 9.07
C ALA A 113 7.04 -4.02 9.24
N GLN A 114 7.76 -3.87 8.14
CA GLN A 114 9.17 -3.46 8.15
C GLN A 114 9.35 -1.97 8.52
N ARG A 115 8.39 -1.10 8.11
CA ARG A 115 8.48 0.36 8.29
C ARG A 115 7.93 0.87 9.62
N ALA A 116 7.06 0.13 10.30
CA ALA A 116 6.46 0.53 11.57
C ALA A 116 7.50 0.65 12.68
N LYS A 117 7.81 1.87 13.09
CA LYS A 117 8.79 2.17 14.17
C LYS A 117 8.08 2.47 15.49
N THR A 118 6.97 3.20 15.44
CA THR A 118 6.22 3.58 16.64
C THR A 118 5.42 2.40 17.20
N SER A 119 5.11 2.46 18.50
CA SER A 119 4.23 1.48 19.15
C SER A 119 2.86 1.45 18.50
N GLU A 120 2.33 2.62 18.12
CA GLU A 120 1.04 2.74 17.45
C GLU A 120 1.06 2.12 16.06
N GLY A 121 2.06 2.47 15.22
CA GLY A 121 2.21 1.89 13.89
C GLY A 121 2.32 0.36 13.95
N LYS A 122 3.06 -0.20 14.90
CA LYS A 122 3.17 -1.65 15.11
C LYS A 122 1.81 -2.29 15.47
N ILE A 123 1.03 -1.65 16.36
CA ILE A 123 -0.30 -2.13 16.72
C ILE A 123 -1.24 -2.10 15.50
N GLN A 124 -1.20 -1.04 14.70
CA GLN A 124 -2.01 -0.90 13.50
C GLN A 124 -1.68 -1.95 12.45
N VAL A 125 -0.39 -2.17 12.18
CA VAL A 125 0.07 -3.19 11.23
C VAL A 125 -0.33 -4.58 11.71
N GLU A 126 -0.08 -4.94 12.98
CA GLU A 126 -0.48 -6.22 13.53
C GLU A 126 -2.01 -6.43 13.44
N LEU A 127 -2.78 -5.38 13.72
CA LEU A 127 -4.24 -5.42 13.61
C LEU A 127 -4.68 -5.66 12.17
N ALA A 128 -4.09 -4.97 11.19
CA ALA A 128 -4.37 -5.15 9.77
C ALA A 128 -4.02 -6.57 9.30
N GLN A 129 -2.83 -7.07 9.64
CA GLN A 129 -2.40 -8.43 9.31
C GLN A 129 -3.33 -9.50 9.91
N LEU A 130 -3.78 -9.32 11.16
CA LEU A 130 -4.68 -10.27 11.80
C LEU A 130 -6.08 -10.22 11.20
N LYS A 131 -6.62 -9.05 10.84
CA LYS A 131 -7.90 -8.92 10.13
C LYS A 131 -7.84 -9.65 8.78
N TYR A 132 -6.78 -9.39 8.02
CA TYR A 132 -6.54 -10.02 6.73
C TYR A 132 -6.46 -11.56 6.85
N ARG A 133 -5.72 -12.09 7.84
CA ARG A 133 -5.66 -13.53 8.13
C ARG A 133 -7.01 -14.09 8.58
N ALA A 134 -7.75 -13.37 9.43
CA ALA A 134 -9.06 -13.80 9.92
C ALA A 134 -10.07 -13.97 8.78
N ALA A 135 -10.10 -13.06 7.82
CA ALA A 135 -10.96 -13.15 6.64
C ALA A 135 -10.65 -14.41 5.81
N ARG A 136 -9.37 -14.76 5.66
CA ARG A 136 -8.93 -15.95 4.91
C ARG A 136 -9.26 -17.26 5.61
N LEU A 137 -9.14 -17.34 6.94
CA LEU A 137 -9.52 -18.54 7.70
C LEU A 137 -11.01 -18.89 7.57
N VAL A 138 -11.87 -17.89 7.39
CA VAL A 138 -13.31 -18.12 7.15
C VAL A 138 -13.55 -18.80 5.80
N GLY A 139 -12.86 -18.39 4.76
CA GLY A 139 -12.97 -18.97 3.42
C GLY A 139 -12.47 -20.42 3.34
N MET A 140 -11.37 -20.74 4.04
CA MET A 140 -10.81 -22.11 4.10
C MET A 140 -11.79 -23.09 4.76
N ARG A 141 -12.58 -22.66 5.74
CA ARG A 141 -13.61 -23.52 6.36
C ARG A 141 -14.72 -23.89 5.39
N ALA A 142 -15.15 -22.98 4.55
CA ALA A 142 -16.19 -23.23 3.56
C ALA A 142 -15.76 -24.26 2.50
N SER A 143 -14.47 -24.32 2.16
CA SER A 143 -13.92 -25.33 1.25
C SER A 143 -13.77 -26.69 1.92
N LEU A 144 -13.28 -26.76 3.16
CA LEU A 144 -13.14 -27.99 3.93
C LEU A 144 -14.47 -28.64 4.30
N SER A 145 -15.50 -27.84 4.60
CA SER A 145 -16.82 -28.40 4.93
C SER A 145 -17.57 -28.97 3.73
N ARG A 146 -17.21 -28.59 2.49
CA ARG A 146 -17.74 -29.21 1.25
C ARG A 146 -17.10 -30.57 0.94
N LEU A 147 -15.89 -30.82 1.43
CA LEU A 147 -15.15 -32.08 1.24
C LEU A 147 -15.47 -33.14 2.31
N GLY A 148 -16.01 -32.73 3.46
CA GLY A 148 -16.37 -33.61 4.58
C GLY A 148 -17.87 -33.93 4.61
N GLY A 149 -18.34 -34.87 3.80
CA GLY A 149 -19.72 -35.37 3.82
C GLY A 149 -20.02 -36.15 5.08
N GLY A 150 -20.65 -35.55 6.10
CA GLY A 150 -21.18 -36.26 7.26
C GLY A 150 -21.76 -35.27 8.30
N ILE A 151 -23.05 -35.45 8.63
CA ILE A 151 -23.71 -34.72 9.72
C ILE A 151 -23.09 -35.16 11.04
N GLY A 152 -22.32 -34.27 11.72
CA GLY A 152 -21.92 -34.45 13.12
C GLY A 152 -20.44 -34.76 13.41
N THR A 153 -19.57 -34.95 12.44
CA THR A 153 -18.15 -35.20 12.67
C THR A 153 -17.28 -33.99 12.32
N ARG A 154 -17.04 -33.11 13.30
CA ARG A 154 -15.99 -32.08 13.19
C ARG A 154 -14.62 -32.78 13.22
N GLY A 155 -13.92 -32.79 12.09
CA GLY A 155 -12.57 -33.34 11.98
C GLY A 155 -11.55 -32.58 12.85
N PRO A 156 -10.37 -33.19 13.13
CA PRO A 156 -9.31 -32.55 13.93
C PRO A 156 -8.84 -31.21 13.30
N GLY A 157 -8.88 -31.07 11.98
CA GLY A 157 -8.54 -29.85 11.25
C GLY A 157 -9.54 -28.70 11.51
N GLU A 158 -10.84 -28.99 11.58
CA GLU A 158 -11.86 -27.98 11.89
C GLU A 158 -11.72 -27.43 13.32
N LYS A 159 -11.36 -28.27 14.30
CA LYS A 159 -11.10 -27.85 15.67
C LYS A 159 -9.88 -26.93 15.77
N LYS A 160 -8.82 -27.23 15.02
CA LYS A 160 -7.61 -26.42 14.97
C LYS A 160 -7.90 -25.05 14.36
N LEU A 161 -8.56 -24.99 13.21
CA LEU A 161 -8.96 -23.73 12.57
C LEU A 161 -9.88 -22.87 13.46
N GLU A 162 -10.80 -23.51 14.20
CA GLU A 162 -11.67 -22.78 15.12
C GLU A 162 -10.89 -22.22 16.32
N MET A 163 -9.89 -22.93 16.82
CA MET A 163 -9.02 -22.46 17.89
C MET A 163 -8.15 -21.30 17.42
N ASP A 164 -7.53 -21.41 16.26
CA ASP A 164 -6.72 -20.34 15.65
C ASP A 164 -7.56 -19.10 15.42
N ARG A 165 -8.79 -19.24 14.91
CA ARG A 165 -9.73 -18.13 14.75
C ARG A 165 -10.05 -17.44 16.06
N ARG A 166 -10.31 -18.20 17.14
CA ARG A 166 -10.60 -17.62 18.47
C ARG A 166 -9.40 -16.85 19.01
N LEU A 167 -8.19 -17.38 18.84
CA LEU A 167 -6.96 -16.69 19.24
C LEU A 167 -6.77 -15.38 18.47
N ILE A 168 -6.97 -15.40 17.15
CA ILE A 168 -6.87 -14.21 16.30
C ILE A 168 -7.92 -13.17 16.72
N HIS A 169 -9.18 -13.56 16.91
CA HIS A 169 -10.22 -12.61 17.32
C HIS A 169 -9.97 -12.04 18.73
N SER A 170 -9.46 -12.85 19.66
CA SER A 170 -9.07 -12.36 20.99
C SER A 170 -7.94 -11.33 20.87
N ARG A 171 -6.92 -11.60 20.03
CA ARG A 171 -5.81 -10.68 19.82
C ARG A 171 -6.27 -9.38 19.15
N ILE A 172 -7.15 -9.46 18.15
CA ILE A 172 -7.78 -8.29 17.52
C ILE A 172 -8.50 -7.43 18.56
N GLY A 173 -9.24 -8.05 19.50
CA GLY A 173 -9.89 -7.33 20.60
C GLY A 173 -8.90 -6.55 21.47
N GLN A 174 -7.82 -7.21 21.91
CA GLN A 174 -6.76 -6.58 22.71
C GLN A 174 -6.09 -5.40 21.98
N LEU A 175 -5.77 -5.57 20.68
CA LEU A 175 -5.13 -4.52 19.88
C LEU A 175 -6.06 -3.31 19.69
N LYS A 176 -7.36 -3.54 19.50
CA LYS A 176 -8.35 -2.45 19.42
C LYS A 176 -8.42 -1.65 20.72
N GLU A 177 -8.44 -2.31 21.87
CA GLU A 177 -8.41 -1.64 23.18
C GLU A 177 -7.13 -0.80 23.37
N GLN A 178 -5.98 -1.35 22.97
CA GLN A 178 -4.71 -0.61 23.03
C GLN A 178 -4.75 0.62 22.12
N LEU A 179 -5.29 0.49 20.90
CA LEU A 179 -5.41 1.58 19.95
C LEU A 179 -6.34 2.69 20.46
N GLU A 180 -7.47 2.33 21.08
CA GLU A 180 -8.37 3.29 21.71
C GLU A 180 -7.68 4.10 22.84
N GLN A 181 -6.81 3.46 23.62
CA GLN A 181 -6.03 4.18 24.65
C GLN A 181 -5.06 5.19 24.02
N VAL A 182 -4.40 4.81 22.94
CA VAL A 182 -3.52 5.72 22.19
C VAL A 182 -4.29 6.89 21.60
N GLN A 183 -5.46 6.63 21.02
CA GLN A 183 -6.34 7.67 20.46
C GLN A 183 -6.80 8.67 21.53
N LYS A 184 -7.25 8.20 22.70
CA LYS A 184 -7.61 9.08 23.83
C LYS A 184 -6.45 9.97 24.26
N HIS A 185 -5.24 9.43 24.30
CA HIS A 185 -4.05 10.24 24.64
C HIS A 185 -3.77 11.30 23.59
N ARG A 186 -3.91 10.99 22.29
CA ARG A 186 -3.80 11.95 21.20
C ARG A 186 -4.85 13.07 21.28
N GLU A 187 -6.11 12.74 21.57
CA GLU A 187 -7.17 13.73 21.75
C GLU A 187 -6.85 14.73 22.86
N LEU A 188 -6.26 14.26 23.96
CA LEU A 188 -5.82 15.14 25.04
C LEU A 188 -4.71 16.09 24.59
N ILE A 189 -3.73 15.61 23.85
CA ILE A 189 -2.65 16.46 23.29
C ILE A 189 -3.23 17.46 22.28
N ARG A 190 -4.18 17.04 21.42
CA ARG A 190 -4.87 17.93 20.47
C ARG A 190 -5.64 19.04 21.15
N SER A 191 -6.42 18.71 22.17
CA SER A 191 -7.17 19.73 22.92
C SER A 191 -6.28 20.80 23.57
N GLN A 192 -5.03 20.47 23.85
CA GLN A 192 -4.02 21.44 24.30
C GLN A 192 -3.47 22.30 23.15
N ARG A 193 -3.31 21.72 21.94
CA ARG A 193 -2.88 22.44 20.74
C ARG A 193 -3.94 23.44 20.25
N ASP A 194 -5.22 23.06 20.27
CA ASP A 194 -6.32 23.97 19.88
C ASP A 194 -6.33 25.26 20.69
N LYS A 195 -5.89 25.21 21.95
CA LYS A 195 -5.72 26.39 22.79
C LYS A 195 -4.57 27.30 22.35
N SER A 196 -3.57 26.76 21.65
CA SER A 196 -2.39 27.51 21.21
C SER A 196 -2.57 28.20 19.85
N GLN A 197 -3.68 27.99 19.15
CA GLN A 197 -4.00 28.53 17.81
C GLN A 197 -2.94 28.28 16.72
N VAL A 198 -2.07 27.28 16.92
CA VAL A 198 -1.07 26.90 15.92
C VAL A 198 -1.75 26.13 14.79
N LYS A 199 -1.61 26.60 13.57
CA LYS A 199 -2.17 25.97 12.38
C LYS A 199 -1.39 24.70 12.00
N VAL A 200 -2.10 23.71 11.47
CA VAL A 200 -1.53 22.44 11.05
C VAL A 200 -1.72 22.25 9.56
N ALA A 201 -0.64 21.95 8.83
CA ALA A 201 -0.68 21.56 7.44
C ALA A 201 -0.22 20.09 7.31
N ALA A 202 -1.01 19.27 6.64
CA ALA A 202 -0.65 17.88 6.34
C ALA A 202 -0.13 17.76 4.90
N ILE A 203 1.04 17.13 4.76
CA ILE A 203 1.63 16.83 3.46
C ILE A 203 1.05 15.49 2.99
N VAL A 204 0.31 15.52 1.90
CA VAL A 204 -0.36 14.35 1.29
C VAL A 204 0.15 14.16 -0.14
N GLY A 205 -0.06 12.99 -0.70
CA GLY A 205 0.32 12.71 -2.08
C GLY A 205 0.64 11.24 -2.27
N TYR A 206 0.88 10.88 -3.51
CA TYR A 206 1.18 9.51 -3.89
C TYR A 206 2.48 9.03 -3.22
N THR A 207 2.63 7.71 -3.08
CA THR A 207 3.88 7.16 -2.56
C THR A 207 5.04 7.55 -3.48
N ASN A 208 6.22 7.80 -2.91
CA ASN A 208 7.41 8.27 -3.62
C ASN A 208 7.29 9.64 -4.35
N ALA A 209 6.26 10.44 -4.09
CA ALA A 209 6.14 11.79 -4.69
C ALA A 209 7.11 12.83 -4.08
N GLY A 210 7.87 12.48 -3.03
CA GLY A 210 8.85 13.36 -2.39
C GLY A 210 8.32 14.14 -1.18
N LYS A 211 7.29 13.62 -0.50
CA LYS A 211 6.68 14.24 0.69
C LYS A 211 7.68 14.45 1.83
N SER A 212 8.42 13.42 2.20
CA SER A 212 9.42 13.45 3.29
C SER A 212 10.60 14.35 2.95
N THR A 213 11.01 14.37 1.68
CA THR A 213 12.04 15.28 1.17
C THR A 213 11.59 16.74 1.30
N LEU A 214 10.34 17.04 0.94
CA LEU A 214 9.76 18.37 1.12
C LEU A 214 9.76 18.80 2.60
N LEU A 215 9.30 17.91 3.51
CA LEU A 215 9.32 18.18 4.94
C LEU A 215 10.76 18.47 5.44
N ASN A 216 11.72 17.65 5.05
CA ASN A 216 13.13 17.80 5.44
C ASN A 216 13.71 19.13 4.92
N THR A 217 13.47 19.46 3.68
CA THR A 217 13.96 20.69 3.06
C THR A 217 13.40 21.93 3.77
N MET A 218 12.13 21.90 4.16
CA MET A 218 11.48 23.03 4.82
C MET A 218 11.82 23.16 6.30
N THR A 219 12.08 22.04 7.00
CA THR A 219 12.19 22.04 8.48
C THR A 219 13.55 21.56 8.99
N GLN A 220 14.47 21.11 8.14
CA GLN A 220 15.74 20.46 8.49
C GLN A 220 15.55 19.28 9.45
N ALA A 221 14.48 18.52 9.28
CA ALA A 221 13.99 17.53 10.25
C ALA A 221 14.81 16.24 10.29
N GLY A 222 15.62 15.93 9.27
CA GLY A 222 16.39 14.68 9.18
C GLY A 222 15.50 13.42 9.14
N VAL A 223 14.28 13.51 8.56
CA VAL A 223 13.41 12.36 8.32
C VAL A 223 14.04 11.48 7.25
N LEU A 224 13.88 10.17 7.38
CA LEU A 224 14.42 9.21 6.43
C LEU A 224 13.85 9.49 5.03
N GLU A 225 14.75 9.74 4.09
CA GLU A 225 14.45 9.89 2.68
C GLU A 225 14.93 8.63 1.96
N GLU A 226 14.01 7.89 1.37
CA GLU A 226 14.31 6.72 0.57
C GLU A 226 13.53 6.80 -0.74
N ASP A 227 14.17 6.46 -1.83
CA ASP A 227 13.53 6.30 -3.14
C ASP A 227 12.84 4.93 -3.23
N GLN A 228 11.92 4.71 -2.30
CA GLN A 228 11.14 3.49 -2.15
C GLN A 228 9.69 3.82 -1.80
N LEU A 229 8.79 2.92 -2.20
CA LEU A 229 7.38 3.05 -1.85
C LEU A 229 7.20 2.95 -0.32
N PHE A 230 6.28 3.75 0.22
CA PHE A 230 5.96 3.78 1.66
C PHE A 230 7.18 4.00 2.58
N ALA A 231 8.12 4.87 2.19
CA ALA A 231 9.24 5.23 3.03
C ALA A 231 8.81 5.76 4.42
N THR A 232 7.69 6.46 4.50
CA THR A 232 7.07 6.95 5.74
C THR A 232 5.77 6.22 6.02
N LEU A 233 5.69 5.51 7.15
CA LEU A 233 4.47 4.91 7.68
C LEU A 233 3.95 5.69 8.91
N ASP A 234 4.84 6.03 9.81
CA ASP A 234 4.52 6.79 11.02
C ASP A 234 4.53 8.30 10.71
N PRO A 235 3.44 9.06 11.01
CA PRO A 235 3.41 10.50 10.76
C PRO A 235 4.50 11.22 11.53
N THR A 236 5.16 12.14 10.87
CA THR A 236 6.18 12.98 11.50
C THR A 236 5.75 14.44 11.44
N THR A 237 5.55 15.07 12.61
CA THR A 237 5.18 16.48 12.73
C THR A 237 6.39 17.32 13.11
N ARG A 238 6.58 18.45 12.44
CA ARG A 238 7.63 19.43 12.68
C ARG A 238 7.06 20.85 12.65
N ALA A 239 7.66 21.71 13.48
CA ALA A 239 7.36 23.12 13.45
C ALA A 239 8.11 23.79 12.29
N LEU A 240 7.42 24.66 11.57
CA LEU A 240 7.97 25.52 10.54
C LEU A 240 7.72 26.98 10.91
N ASP A 241 8.80 27.74 11.02
CA ASP A 241 8.73 29.18 11.24
C ASP A 241 8.55 29.91 9.91
N LEU A 242 7.47 30.68 9.81
CA LEU A 242 7.14 31.48 8.65
C LEU A 242 7.61 32.93 8.85
N PRO A 243 7.78 33.71 7.77
CA PRO A 243 8.01 35.16 7.86
C PRO A 243 6.95 35.83 8.73
N GLY A 244 7.35 36.83 9.55
CA GLY A 244 6.43 37.51 10.44
C GLY A 244 6.23 36.84 11.82
N LYS A 245 7.12 35.94 12.24
CA LYS A 245 7.08 35.20 13.52
C LYS A 245 5.84 34.32 13.70
N GLN A 246 5.25 33.89 12.60
CA GLN A 246 4.20 32.91 12.62
C GLN A 246 4.81 31.51 12.59
N GLN A 247 4.23 30.57 13.35
CA GLN A 247 4.64 29.17 13.35
C GLN A 247 3.47 28.30 12.93
N ILE A 248 3.76 27.33 12.07
CA ILE A 248 2.82 26.25 11.69
C ILE A 248 3.43 24.89 11.99
N LEU A 249 2.58 23.88 12.12
CA LEU A 249 3.02 22.49 12.18
C LEU A 249 2.85 21.85 10.81
N LEU A 250 3.92 21.25 10.30
CA LEU A 250 3.90 20.42 9.10
C LEU A 250 3.94 18.95 9.51
N THR A 251 3.03 18.18 8.98
CA THR A 251 2.97 16.73 9.24
C THR A 251 3.14 15.98 7.92
N ASP A 252 4.19 15.14 7.84
CA ASP A 252 4.33 14.15 6.77
C ASP A 252 3.40 12.97 7.03
N THR A 253 2.73 12.49 5.99
CA THR A 253 1.77 11.39 6.09
C THR A 253 2.18 10.20 5.24
N VAL A 254 1.51 9.07 5.46
CA VAL A 254 1.68 7.88 4.63
C VAL A 254 1.35 8.21 3.17
N GLY A 255 2.16 7.71 2.24
CA GLY A 255 1.87 7.84 0.81
C GLY A 255 0.64 7.04 0.40
N PHE A 256 -0.16 7.59 -0.50
CA PHE A 256 -1.26 6.87 -1.12
C PHE A 256 -0.78 6.04 -2.31
N ILE A 257 -1.53 5.02 -2.66
CA ILE A 257 -1.24 4.10 -3.75
C ILE A 257 -2.55 3.58 -4.36
N ARG A 258 -2.50 3.13 -5.60
CA ARG A 258 -3.65 2.46 -6.24
C ARG A 258 -4.02 1.19 -5.50
N LYS A 259 -5.30 0.80 -5.60
CA LYS A 259 -5.82 -0.45 -5.01
C LYS A 259 -5.46 -0.62 -3.52
N LEU A 260 -5.38 0.50 -2.77
CA LEU A 260 -5.18 0.42 -1.33
C LEU A 260 -6.40 -0.25 -0.67
N PRO A 261 -6.21 -1.40 0.03
CA PRO A 261 -7.33 -2.13 0.61
C PRO A 261 -8.07 -1.30 1.66
N THR A 262 -9.40 -1.32 1.62
CA THR A 262 -10.26 -0.59 2.58
C THR A 262 -10.01 -0.99 4.03
N ASP A 263 -9.76 -2.27 4.30
CA ASP A 263 -9.42 -2.77 5.64
C ASP A 263 -8.09 -2.19 6.16
N LEU A 264 -7.16 -1.88 5.25
CA LEU A 264 -5.93 -1.17 5.57
C LEU A 264 -6.22 0.29 5.92
N VAL A 265 -7.00 0.99 5.11
CA VAL A 265 -7.42 2.37 5.39
C VAL A 265 -8.07 2.48 6.76
N ASP A 266 -8.97 1.55 7.11
CA ASP A 266 -9.62 1.50 8.41
C ASP A 266 -8.64 1.21 9.57
N SER A 267 -7.64 0.38 9.33
CA SER A 267 -6.63 0.06 10.35
C SER A 267 -5.65 1.20 10.59
N PHE A 268 -5.37 2.00 9.55
CA PHE A 268 -4.51 3.18 9.59
C PHE A 268 -5.27 4.49 9.76
N LYS A 269 -6.57 4.44 10.06
CA LYS A 269 -7.41 5.62 10.20
C LYS A 269 -6.85 6.65 11.17
N SER A 270 -6.26 6.22 12.28
CA SER A 270 -5.66 7.14 13.25
C SER A 270 -4.38 7.83 12.72
N THR A 271 -3.63 7.20 11.83
CA THR A 271 -2.49 7.82 11.14
C THR A 271 -2.98 8.80 10.08
N LEU A 272 -4.09 8.46 9.41
CA LEU A 272 -4.75 9.30 8.42
C LEU A 272 -5.63 10.39 9.06
N ASP A 273 -5.92 10.32 10.36
CA ASP A 273 -6.61 11.38 11.11
C ASP A 273 -5.85 12.72 11.05
N GLU A 274 -4.53 12.70 10.89
CA GLU A 274 -3.75 13.93 10.70
C GLU A 274 -4.20 14.70 9.43
N VAL A 275 -4.62 13.99 8.37
CA VAL A 275 -5.19 14.59 7.16
C VAL A 275 -6.56 15.22 7.46
N ARG A 276 -7.38 14.54 8.27
CA ARG A 276 -8.72 15.02 8.67
C ARG A 276 -8.66 16.22 9.57
N GLU A 277 -7.65 16.33 10.41
CA GLU A 277 -7.51 17.38 11.43
C GLU A 277 -6.71 18.59 10.93
N ALA A 278 -5.99 18.46 9.82
CA ALA A 278 -5.22 19.57 9.25
C ALA A 278 -6.10 20.74 8.84
N ASP A 279 -5.60 21.97 8.99
CA ASP A 279 -6.23 23.20 8.47
C ASP A 279 -6.00 23.37 6.97
N LEU A 280 -4.88 22.82 6.44
CA LEU A 280 -4.45 22.91 5.06
C LEU A 280 -3.87 21.55 4.63
N LEU A 281 -4.17 21.13 3.40
CA LEU A 281 -3.49 20.02 2.76
C LEU A 281 -2.45 20.54 1.77
N ILE A 282 -1.25 19.95 1.80
CA ILE A 282 -0.19 20.20 0.81
C ILE A 282 -0.08 18.92 -0.01
N HIS A 283 -0.69 18.93 -1.20
CA HIS A 283 -0.70 17.79 -2.09
C HIS A 283 0.55 17.82 -2.98
N VAL A 284 1.50 16.93 -2.70
CA VAL A 284 2.75 16.81 -3.45
C VAL A 284 2.56 15.84 -4.60
N VAL A 285 2.86 16.28 -5.80
CA VAL A 285 2.69 15.55 -7.06
C VAL A 285 4.04 15.40 -7.75
N ASP A 286 4.41 14.17 -8.10
CA ASP A 286 5.57 13.89 -8.95
C ASP A 286 5.19 14.15 -10.42
N ILE A 287 5.51 15.32 -10.94
CA ILE A 287 5.16 15.68 -12.32
C ILE A 287 5.99 14.93 -13.38
N SER A 288 7.09 14.30 -12.97
CA SER A 288 7.92 13.50 -13.88
C SER A 288 7.31 12.14 -14.20
N HIS A 289 6.35 11.68 -13.39
CA HIS A 289 5.66 10.42 -13.61
C HIS A 289 4.64 10.53 -14.75
N PRO A 290 4.62 9.61 -15.72
CA PRO A 290 3.71 9.70 -16.89
C PRO A 290 2.23 9.73 -16.49
N ASP A 291 1.85 9.05 -15.40
CA ASP A 291 0.46 8.94 -14.92
C ASP A 291 0.15 9.88 -13.76
N PHE A 292 0.85 11.04 -13.66
CA PHE A 292 0.69 11.94 -12.51
C PHE A 292 -0.75 12.46 -12.34
N GLU A 293 -1.51 12.66 -13.42
CA GLU A 293 -2.91 13.09 -13.37
C GLU A 293 -3.81 12.03 -12.72
N GLU A 294 -3.56 10.75 -13.04
CA GLU A 294 -4.28 9.64 -12.43
C GLU A 294 -3.89 9.47 -10.94
N GLN A 295 -2.60 9.65 -10.62
CA GLN A 295 -2.15 9.66 -9.22
C GLN A 295 -2.83 10.77 -8.42
N ILE A 296 -3.02 11.97 -8.98
CA ILE A 296 -3.81 13.05 -8.37
C ILE A 296 -5.24 12.55 -8.08
N SER A 297 -5.88 11.94 -9.06
CA SER A 297 -7.26 11.42 -8.91
C SER A 297 -7.39 10.38 -7.80
N VAL A 298 -6.40 9.47 -7.67
CA VAL A 298 -6.34 8.45 -6.61
C VAL A 298 -6.22 9.12 -5.24
N VAL A 299 -5.34 10.11 -5.12
CA VAL A 299 -5.14 10.86 -3.86
C VAL A 299 -6.39 11.63 -3.48
N ASP A 300 -7.00 12.36 -4.42
CA ASP A 300 -8.21 13.15 -4.17
C ASP A 300 -9.39 12.27 -3.75
N LYS A 301 -9.57 11.12 -4.40
CA LYS A 301 -10.58 10.14 -4.01
C LYS A 301 -10.34 9.63 -2.59
N THR A 302 -9.10 9.26 -2.26
CA THR A 302 -8.76 8.77 -0.93
C THR A 302 -8.97 9.84 0.15
N ILE A 303 -8.62 11.11 -0.12
CA ILE A 303 -8.87 12.25 0.78
C ILE A 303 -10.38 12.45 0.98
N ALA A 304 -11.19 12.30 -0.08
CA ALA A 304 -12.65 12.38 0.00
C ALA A 304 -13.24 11.24 0.85
N ASP A 305 -12.78 10.01 0.64
CA ASP A 305 -13.20 8.82 1.41
C ASP A 305 -12.84 8.92 2.90
N LEU A 306 -11.74 9.63 3.23
CA LEU A 306 -11.37 9.97 4.60
C LEU A 306 -12.23 11.11 5.20
N GLY A 307 -13.12 11.73 4.43
CA GLY A 307 -13.96 12.86 4.86
C GLY A 307 -13.21 14.20 4.93
N ALA A 308 -12.10 14.34 4.22
CA ALA A 308 -11.28 15.55 4.17
C ALA A 308 -11.37 16.30 2.82
N GLY A 309 -12.22 15.88 1.88
CA GLY A 309 -12.33 16.43 0.52
C GLY A 309 -12.75 17.91 0.41
N GLY A 310 -13.25 18.52 1.50
CA GLY A 310 -13.63 19.96 1.53
C GLY A 310 -12.56 20.89 2.10
N LYS A 311 -11.35 20.39 2.38
CA LYS A 311 -10.28 21.19 2.98
C LYS A 311 -9.55 22.06 1.94
N PRO A 312 -9.05 23.25 2.35
CA PRO A 312 -8.12 23.99 1.51
C PRO A 312 -6.94 23.11 1.12
N THR A 313 -6.62 23.05 -0.17
CA THR A 313 -5.54 22.20 -0.68
C THR A 313 -4.61 23.03 -1.57
N MET A 314 -3.32 22.95 -1.29
CA MET A 314 -2.25 23.53 -2.12
C MET A 314 -1.58 22.37 -2.89
N ILE A 315 -1.55 22.46 -4.21
CA ILE A 315 -0.84 21.48 -5.05
C ILE A 315 0.60 21.94 -5.23
N VAL A 316 1.55 21.03 -4.99
CA VAL A 316 2.99 21.26 -5.16
C VAL A 316 3.51 20.27 -6.20
N PHE A 317 3.86 20.75 -7.37
CA PHE A 317 4.51 19.94 -8.40
C PHE A 317 5.99 19.75 -8.06
N ASN A 318 6.37 18.52 -7.80
CA ASN A 318 7.73 18.14 -7.43
C ASN A 318 8.44 17.40 -8.58
N LYS A 319 9.75 17.24 -8.47
CA LYS A 319 10.64 16.58 -9.46
C LYS A 319 10.60 17.23 -10.85
N ILE A 320 10.43 18.55 -10.89
CA ILE A 320 10.33 19.30 -12.15
C ILE A 320 11.62 19.22 -13.00
N ASP A 321 12.75 18.98 -12.36
CA ASP A 321 14.06 18.74 -12.99
C ASP A 321 14.09 17.46 -13.82
N ALA A 322 13.30 16.45 -13.43
CA ALA A 322 13.14 15.20 -14.16
C ALA A 322 12.00 15.26 -15.20
N TYR A 323 11.19 16.32 -15.19
CA TYR A 323 10.11 16.50 -16.15
C TYR A 323 10.65 16.90 -17.54
N THR A 324 10.65 15.94 -18.47
CA THR A 324 11.07 16.19 -19.85
C THR A 324 9.94 16.81 -20.65
N CYS A 325 9.89 18.15 -20.71
CA CYS A 325 8.95 18.85 -21.56
C CYS A 325 9.37 18.73 -23.03
N LEU A 326 8.57 18.08 -23.85
CA LEU A 326 8.75 17.96 -25.31
C LEU A 326 8.80 19.34 -26.05
N LEU A 327 8.51 20.44 -25.35
CA LEU A 327 8.55 21.80 -25.89
C LEU A 327 9.96 22.28 -26.29
N TYR A 328 11.03 21.64 -25.81
CA TYR A 328 12.40 22.01 -26.16
C TYR A 328 12.97 21.26 -27.39
N THR A 329 12.24 20.34 -27.99
CA THR A 329 12.70 19.58 -29.16
C THR A 329 12.18 20.11 -30.49
N SER A 330 11.36 21.15 -30.54
CA SER A 330 11.02 21.86 -31.77
C SER A 330 12.14 22.84 -32.10
N PRO A 331 12.86 22.69 -33.20
CA PRO A 331 13.82 23.73 -33.64
C PRO A 331 13.07 25.05 -33.80
N SER A 332 13.60 26.09 -33.20
CA SER A 332 13.05 27.44 -33.34
C SER A 332 12.96 27.79 -34.82
N PRO A 333 11.84 28.39 -35.32
CA PRO A 333 11.73 28.81 -36.68
C PRO A 333 12.79 29.84 -37.11
N ARG A 334 13.64 30.31 -36.18
CA ARG A 334 14.71 31.27 -36.42
C ARG A 334 16.06 30.66 -36.86
N ASP A 335 16.24 29.32 -36.72
CA ASP A 335 17.52 28.69 -37.05
C ASP A 335 17.62 28.25 -38.50
N GLY A 336 16.64 28.60 -39.34
CA GLY A 336 16.58 28.25 -40.76
C GLY A 336 16.81 29.39 -41.76
N ALA A 337 17.25 30.60 -41.31
CA ALA A 337 17.43 31.72 -42.20
C ALA A 337 18.85 32.31 -42.15
N THR A 338 19.83 31.51 -42.61
CA THR A 338 21.10 32.05 -43.08
C THR A 338 21.68 31.11 -44.13
N SER A 339 21.34 31.38 -45.38
CA SER A 339 22.24 31.34 -46.55
C SER A 339 21.51 31.83 -47.79
#